data_a46c94aadef170027481a1e6dc75c6bf
#
_entry.id   a46c94aadef170027481a1e6dc75c6bf
#
_cell.length_a   1.000
_cell.length_b   1.000
_cell.length_c   1.000
_cell.angle_alpha   90.00
_cell.angle_beta   90.00
_cell.angle_gamma   90.00
#
_symmetry.space_group_name_H-M   'P 1'
#
loop_
_entity.id
_entity.type
_entity.pdbx_description
1 polymer ?
#
loop_
_entity_poly.entity_id
_entity_poly.type
_entity_poly.pdbx_seq_one_letter_code
_entity_poly.pdbx_strand_id
1 'polypeptide(L)'
;MKFRENTIIVLFVLFFGQAFSQENELDTISTIPEKKLYLNLDVTSRYLWRGQCWGGDYVAVQPTIEYAVTSKLTLGFWATTNFKSDYFYPDGVSAYKGYQEIDFYLYYQLTDFLQFQLWDYYWPSVSRVEGVDNGYFNYGNDGSKTVDATLYFDFSEGYKYPFNATISTLVAGNDFRYDRNGANPKQNFTTYFELGYTLTLFENSTLKSFQNIEVNPVVGAVLNNKAEYYTYADYDKISWVNLGIGATKEFSLGNGIAMPLSLTYTHNGATKNTEIFGKDFWVATLSFSY
;
A
#
# COMPACT_ATOMS: atom_id res chain seq x y z
N MET A 1 24.45 8.28 24.50
CA MET A 1 24.76 7.07 23.72
C MET A 1 23.99 7.19 22.39
N LYS A 2 24.62 7.85 21.37
CA LYS A 2 24.00 8.24 20.09
C LYS A 2 24.65 7.47 18.92
N PHE A 3 24.48 6.14 18.87
CA PHE A 3 25.16 5.34 17.84
C PHE A 3 24.27 4.21 17.24
N ARG A 4 22.95 4.37 17.24
CA ARG A 4 22.08 3.31 16.68
C ARG A 4 21.36 3.65 15.37
N GLU A 5 21.26 4.92 15.02
CA GLU A 5 20.45 5.34 13.86
C GLU A 5 21.18 5.23 12.52
N ASN A 6 22.51 5.35 12.50
CA ASN A 6 23.29 5.32 11.25
C ASN A 6 23.64 3.91 10.74
N THR A 7 23.49 2.87 11.58
CA THR A 7 23.93 1.51 11.22
C THR A 7 22.94 0.80 10.32
N ILE A 8 21.66 1.11 10.43
CA ILE A 8 20.60 0.47 9.62
C ILE A 8 20.62 0.98 8.18
N ILE A 9 20.86 2.28 7.99
CA ILE A 9 20.95 2.89 6.65
C ILE A 9 22.16 2.36 5.87
N VAL A 10 23.29 2.16 6.55
CA VAL A 10 24.52 1.63 5.93
C VAL A 10 24.36 0.15 5.54
N LEU A 11 23.63 -0.64 6.32
CA LEU A 11 23.34 -2.05 5.97
C LEU A 11 22.41 -2.16 4.76
N PHE A 12 21.43 -1.27 4.61
CA PHE A 12 20.55 -1.25 3.45
C PHE A 12 21.30 -0.89 2.16
N VAL A 13 22.18 0.10 2.21
CA VAL A 13 23.03 0.50 1.06
C VAL A 13 24.05 -0.58 0.70
N LEU A 14 24.58 -1.33 1.68
CA LEU A 14 25.52 -2.43 1.42
C LEU A 14 24.87 -3.68 0.82
N PHE A 15 23.57 -3.92 1.11
CA PHE A 15 22.81 -5.00 0.46
C PHE A 15 22.54 -4.71 -1.02
N PHE A 16 22.28 -3.46 -1.38
CA PHE A 16 22.10 -3.05 -2.77
C PHE A 16 23.41 -3.14 -3.58
N GLY A 17 24.57 -2.91 -2.97
CA GLY A 17 25.87 -2.97 -3.65
C GLY A 17 26.33 -4.37 -4.03
N GLN A 18 25.77 -5.43 -3.43
CA GLN A 18 26.19 -6.82 -3.74
C GLN A 18 25.35 -7.49 -4.84
N ALA A 19 24.17 -6.95 -5.17
CA ALA A 19 23.32 -7.49 -6.24
C ALA A 19 23.84 -7.16 -7.66
N PHE A 20 24.83 -6.27 -7.79
CA PHE A 20 25.34 -5.79 -9.08
C PHE A 20 26.58 -6.52 -9.61
N SER A 21 27.04 -7.61 -9.00
CA SER A 21 28.32 -8.25 -9.37
C SER A 21 28.24 -9.72 -9.76
N GLN A 22 27.28 -10.12 -10.62
CA GLN A 22 27.40 -11.40 -11.35
C GLN A 22 26.87 -11.27 -12.77
N GLU A 23 27.69 -10.70 -13.64
CA GLU A 23 27.68 -11.05 -15.05
C GLU A 23 28.56 -12.28 -15.23
N ASN A 24 28.00 -13.39 -15.68
CA ASN A 24 28.72 -14.48 -16.32
C ASN A 24 28.10 -14.74 -17.70
N GLU A 25 28.90 -14.47 -18.73
CA GLU A 25 28.66 -14.90 -20.10
C GLU A 25 28.61 -16.43 -20.21
N LEU A 26 27.66 -16.98 -20.95
CA LEU A 26 27.85 -17.82 -22.12
C LEU A 26 26.57 -18.54 -22.59
N ASP A 27 26.30 -18.29 -23.86
CA ASP A 27 25.68 -19.13 -24.89
C ASP A 27 24.22 -19.51 -24.92
N THR A 28 23.58 -18.88 -25.91
CA THR A 28 22.70 -19.46 -26.98
C THR A 28 21.43 -20.20 -26.55
N ILE A 29 20.43 -19.52 -26.79
CA ILE A 29 18.98 -19.61 -26.92
C ILE A 29 18.37 -18.66 -25.88
N SER A 30 18.11 -17.42 -26.31
CA SER A 30 17.61 -16.39 -25.42
C SER A 30 16.14 -16.62 -25.09
N THR A 31 15.89 -17.41 -24.07
CA THR A 31 14.83 -17.12 -23.15
C THR A 31 15.44 -16.13 -22.15
N ILE A 32 15.09 -14.84 -22.24
CA ILE A 32 15.36 -13.88 -21.18
C ILE A 32 14.86 -14.55 -19.90
N PRO A 33 15.71 -14.81 -18.90
CA PRO A 33 15.23 -15.41 -17.65
C PRO A 33 14.18 -14.48 -17.09
N GLU A 34 12.99 -15.01 -16.87
CA GLU A 34 11.89 -14.27 -16.25
C GLU A 34 12.40 -13.71 -14.92
N LYS A 35 12.35 -12.39 -14.78
CA LYS A 35 12.92 -11.68 -13.62
C LYS A 35 12.19 -12.19 -12.38
N LYS A 36 12.85 -12.97 -11.55
CA LYS A 36 12.23 -13.57 -10.34
C LYS A 36 12.18 -12.63 -9.16
N LEU A 37 13.04 -11.63 -9.13
CA LEU A 37 13.15 -10.66 -8.06
C LEU A 37 12.72 -9.29 -8.57
N TYR A 38 11.78 -8.67 -7.89
CA TYR A 38 11.37 -7.29 -8.08
C TYR A 38 11.70 -6.49 -6.81
N LEU A 39 12.32 -5.34 -7.00
CA LEU A 39 12.68 -4.41 -5.93
C LEU A 39 12.07 -3.06 -6.23
N ASN A 40 11.42 -2.44 -5.26
CA ASN A 40 10.93 -1.08 -5.37
C ASN A 40 11.21 -0.29 -4.09
N LEU A 41 11.43 1.01 -4.25
CA LEU A 41 11.56 1.97 -3.17
C LEU A 41 10.74 3.20 -3.52
N ASP A 42 9.68 3.45 -2.77
CA ASP A 42 8.90 4.66 -2.89
C ASP A 42 9.32 5.68 -1.84
N VAL A 43 9.46 6.93 -2.29
CA VAL A 43 9.55 8.11 -1.42
C VAL A 43 8.30 8.93 -1.68
N THR A 44 7.38 8.92 -0.73
CA THR A 44 6.08 9.56 -0.87
C THR A 44 5.92 10.73 0.10
N SER A 45 5.22 11.77 -0.33
CA SER A 45 4.99 12.96 0.50
C SER A 45 4.14 12.66 1.74
N ARG A 46 3.36 11.58 1.71
CA ARG A 46 2.61 11.01 2.84
C ARG A 46 2.16 9.58 2.51
N TYR A 47 1.93 8.76 3.52
CA TYR A 47 1.35 7.45 3.33
C TYR A 47 -0.18 7.55 3.27
N LEU A 48 -0.74 7.21 2.12
CA LEU A 48 -2.18 7.15 1.88
C LEU A 48 -2.57 5.72 1.46
N TRP A 49 -3.46 5.10 2.21
CA TRP A 49 -3.96 3.77 1.92
C TRP A 49 -5.49 3.77 1.88
N ARG A 50 -6.06 3.42 0.74
CA ARG A 50 -7.52 3.34 0.51
C ARG A 50 -8.28 4.58 1.03
N GLY A 51 -7.75 5.77 0.76
CA GLY A 51 -8.32 7.05 1.19
C GLY A 51 -8.04 7.46 2.63
N GLN A 52 -7.27 6.69 3.38
CA GLN A 52 -6.86 7.01 4.75
C GLN A 52 -5.41 7.46 4.79
N CYS A 53 -5.14 8.61 5.41
CA CYS A 53 -3.79 9.15 5.57
C CYS A 53 -3.16 8.65 6.87
N TRP A 54 -2.42 7.55 6.78
CA TRP A 54 -1.68 6.99 7.90
C TRP A 54 -0.34 7.70 8.06
N GLY A 55 0.03 8.05 9.29
CA GLY A 55 1.27 8.78 9.56
C GLY A 55 1.24 10.28 9.27
N GLY A 56 0.08 10.86 8.90
CA GLY A 56 -0.10 12.30 8.70
C GLY A 56 0.68 12.88 7.52
N ASP A 57 0.96 14.19 7.58
CA ASP A 57 1.60 14.99 6.53
C ASP A 57 3.12 14.90 6.58
N TYR A 58 3.66 13.68 6.63
CA TYR A 58 5.09 13.44 6.68
C TYR A 58 5.55 12.54 5.54
N VAL A 59 6.71 12.85 5.01
CA VAL A 59 7.37 12.00 4.01
C VAL A 59 7.54 10.60 4.59
N ALA A 60 7.14 9.61 3.81
CA ALA A 60 7.33 8.19 4.13
C ALA A 60 8.22 7.52 3.08
N VAL A 61 8.94 6.50 3.52
CA VAL A 61 9.77 5.65 2.68
C VAL A 61 9.19 4.24 2.73
N GLN A 62 8.99 3.64 1.54
CA GLN A 62 8.23 2.42 1.37
C GLN A 62 8.97 1.41 0.49
N PRO A 63 9.84 0.57 1.07
CA PRO A 63 10.49 -0.51 0.32
C PRO A 63 9.53 -1.66 0.03
N THR A 64 9.66 -2.26 -1.16
CA THR A 64 8.99 -3.47 -1.60
C THR A 64 10.02 -4.48 -2.10
N ILE A 65 9.85 -5.74 -1.75
CA ILE A 65 10.61 -6.87 -2.27
C ILE A 65 9.63 -7.95 -2.67
N GLU A 66 9.67 -8.38 -3.91
CA GLU A 66 8.85 -9.50 -4.39
C GLU A 66 9.71 -10.59 -5.01
N TYR A 67 9.32 -11.83 -4.79
CA TYR A 67 9.97 -13.00 -5.38
C TYR A 67 8.94 -13.92 -6.04
N ALA A 68 9.07 -14.09 -7.35
CA ALA A 68 8.28 -15.03 -8.13
C ALA A 68 8.75 -16.46 -7.85
N VAL A 69 8.03 -17.16 -6.98
CA VAL A 69 8.31 -18.57 -6.63
C VAL A 69 8.02 -19.47 -7.83
N THR A 70 6.89 -19.20 -8.49
CA THR A 70 6.47 -19.85 -9.76
C THR A 70 5.92 -18.78 -10.69
N SER A 71 5.52 -19.15 -11.92
CA SER A 71 4.79 -18.27 -12.83
C SER A 71 3.43 -17.79 -12.31
N LYS A 72 2.93 -18.39 -11.22
CA LYS A 72 1.61 -18.06 -10.62
C LYS A 72 1.70 -17.58 -9.19
N LEU A 73 2.79 -17.87 -8.48
CA LEU A 73 2.93 -17.55 -7.05
C LEU A 73 4.06 -16.56 -6.85
N THR A 74 3.75 -15.42 -6.28
CA THR A 74 4.69 -14.41 -5.81
C THR A 74 4.56 -14.26 -4.29
N LEU A 75 5.68 -14.20 -3.62
CA LEU A 75 5.78 -13.80 -2.21
C LEU A 75 6.33 -12.39 -2.14
N GLY A 76 5.78 -11.58 -1.26
CA GLY A 76 6.17 -10.19 -1.14
C GLY A 76 6.36 -9.74 0.31
N PHE A 77 7.14 -8.70 0.43
CA PHE A 77 7.38 -7.91 1.62
C PHE A 77 7.22 -6.45 1.26
N TRP A 78 6.47 -5.71 2.07
CA TRP A 78 6.38 -4.27 1.99
C TRP A 78 6.53 -3.67 3.39
N ALA A 79 7.04 -2.47 3.46
CA ALA A 79 7.10 -1.74 4.71
C ALA A 79 6.94 -0.25 4.49
N THR A 80 6.61 0.49 5.54
CA THR A 80 6.61 1.95 5.52
C THR A 80 7.09 2.53 6.84
N THR A 81 7.72 3.70 6.77
CA THR A 81 8.02 4.50 7.94
C THR A 81 8.13 5.98 7.55
N ASN A 82 7.65 6.86 8.42
CA ASN A 82 7.84 8.30 8.32
C ASN A 82 8.95 8.83 9.25
N PHE A 83 9.71 7.94 9.90
CA PHE A 83 10.81 8.23 10.81
C PHE A 83 10.45 9.13 12.01
N LYS A 84 9.17 9.31 12.31
CA LYS A 84 8.73 10.01 13.50
C LYS A 84 8.61 9.04 14.67
N SER A 85 8.94 9.50 15.86
CA SER A 85 8.87 8.72 17.10
C SER A 85 7.73 9.12 18.01
N ASP A 86 7.07 10.25 17.71
CA ASP A 86 5.98 10.74 18.52
C ASP A 86 4.72 9.92 18.23
N TYR A 87 4.08 9.49 19.31
CA TYR A 87 2.87 8.71 19.20
C TYR A 87 1.66 9.55 18.79
N PHE A 88 0.80 8.97 17.99
CA PHE A 88 -0.51 9.51 17.66
C PHE A 88 -1.59 8.88 18.53
N TYR A 89 -2.38 9.71 19.17
CA TYR A 89 -3.63 9.31 19.80
C TYR A 89 -4.79 9.96 19.05
N PRO A 90 -5.79 9.20 18.57
CA PRO A 90 -6.94 9.77 17.90
C PRO A 90 -7.92 10.35 18.91
N ASP A 91 -7.49 11.33 19.70
CA ASP A 91 -8.35 12.12 20.60
C ASP A 91 -8.98 13.32 19.87
N GLY A 92 -8.77 13.43 18.55
CA GLY A 92 -9.22 14.52 17.71
C GLY A 92 -8.42 15.82 17.86
N VAL A 93 -7.36 15.82 18.67
CA VAL A 93 -6.55 17.00 18.97
C VAL A 93 -5.08 16.81 18.55
N SER A 94 -4.59 15.60 18.64
CA SER A 94 -3.18 15.30 18.35
C SER A 94 -2.96 14.95 16.89
N ALA A 95 -2.01 15.63 16.24
CA ALA A 95 -1.61 15.28 14.88
C ALA A 95 -0.88 13.94 14.84
N TYR A 96 -1.18 13.14 13.84
CA TYR A 96 -0.46 11.90 13.57
C TYR A 96 0.99 12.21 13.28
N LYS A 97 1.93 11.62 14.00
CA LYS A 97 3.34 11.92 13.82
C LYS A 97 4.17 10.70 13.47
N GLY A 98 4.11 9.64 14.26
CA GLY A 98 4.89 8.43 14.03
C GLY A 98 4.05 7.31 13.44
N TYR A 99 4.52 6.70 12.35
CA TYR A 99 3.89 5.54 11.75
C TYR A 99 4.94 4.59 11.20
N GLN A 100 4.69 3.32 11.40
CA GLN A 100 5.47 2.22 10.82
C GLN A 100 4.55 1.04 10.55
N GLU A 101 4.81 0.34 9.47
CA GLU A 101 4.08 -0.86 9.07
C GLU A 101 5.02 -1.82 8.35
N ILE A 102 4.79 -3.10 8.53
CA ILE A 102 5.52 -4.19 7.88
C ILE A 102 4.51 -5.23 7.46
N ASP A 103 4.46 -5.52 6.17
CA ASP A 103 3.51 -6.45 5.60
C ASP A 103 4.20 -7.58 4.88
N PHE A 104 3.73 -8.79 5.11
CA PHE A 104 4.03 -9.93 4.27
C PHE A 104 2.81 -10.30 3.46
N TYR A 105 3.02 -10.67 2.21
CA TYR A 105 1.91 -11.01 1.34
C TYR A 105 2.27 -12.10 0.34
N LEU A 106 1.23 -12.68 -0.22
CA LEU A 106 1.34 -13.56 -1.37
C LEU A 106 0.31 -13.16 -2.44
N TYR A 107 0.70 -13.36 -3.69
CA TYR A 107 -0.17 -13.27 -4.85
C TYR A 107 -0.24 -14.63 -5.53
N TYR A 108 -1.43 -15.07 -5.89
CA TYR A 108 -1.63 -16.27 -6.66
C TYR A 108 -2.51 -15.99 -7.87
N GLN A 109 -1.93 -16.14 -9.08
CA GLN A 109 -2.62 -15.93 -10.35
C GLN A 109 -3.58 -17.08 -10.62
N LEU A 110 -4.88 -16.81 -10.54
CA LEU A 110 -5.94 -17.80 -10.79
C LEU A 110 -6.21 -17.94 -12.28
N THR A 111 -6.37 -16.81 -13.00
CA THR A 111 -6.56 -16.71 -14.45
C THR A 111 -5.72 -15.53 -14.98
N ASP A 112 -5.75 -15.26 -16.28
CA ASP A 112 -5.01 -14.14 -16.89
C ASP A 112 -5.45 -12.76 -16.34
N PHE A 113 -6.69 -12.65 -15.85
CA PHE A 113 -7.27 -11.42 -15.35
C PHE A 113 -7.66 -11.46 -13.87
N LEU A 114 -7.47 -12.58 -13.17
CA LEU A 114 -7.89 -12.73 -11.77
C LEU A 114 -6.75 -13.25 -10.92
N GLN A 115 -6.44 -12.49 -9.88
CA GLN A 115 -5.43 -12.80 -8.88
C GLN A 115 -6.07 -12.85 -7.48
N PHE A 116 -5.75 -13.88 -6.73
CA PHE A 116 -5.98 -13.92 -5.28
C PHE A 116 -4.77 -13.35 -4.56
N GLN A 117 -5.00 -12.50 -3.56
CA GLN A 117 -3.97 -11.92 -2.73
C GLN A 117 -4.30 -12.17 -1.26
N LEU A 118 -3.28 -12.43 -0.46
CA LEU A 118 -3.39 -12.50 1.00
C LEU A 118 -2.32 -11.63 1.60
N TRP A 119 -2.73 -10.64 2.38
CA TRP A 119 -1.87 -9.67 3.05
C TRP A 119 -1.94 -9.87 4.55
N ASP A 120 -0.79 -9.83 5.21
CA ASP A 120 -0.64 -9.84 6.67
C ASP A 120 -0.05 -8.50 7.10
N TYR A 121 -0.92 -7.53 7.37
CA TYR A 121 -0.57 -6.19 7.82
C TYR A 121 -0.10 -6.22 9.27
N TYR A 122 1.02 -5.59 9.56
CA TYR A 122 1.52 -5.37 10.91
C TYR A 122 1.94 -3.92 11.10
N TRP A 123 1.15 -3.18 11.89
CA TRP A 123 1.31 -1.74 12.12
C TRP A 123 1.50 -1.41 13.61
N PRO A 124 2.63 -1.86 14.23
CA PRO A 124 2.88 -1.65 15.65
C PRO A 124 2.99 -0.17 15.97
N SER A 125 2.54 0.22 17.15
CA SER A 125 2.73 1.58 17.64
C SER A 125 4.21 1.91 17.77
N VAL A 126 4.62 3.11 17.36
CA VAL A 126 6.01 3.58 17.45
C VAL A 126 6.46 3.84 18.91
N SER A 127 5.50 3.96 19.83
CA SER A 127 5.74 4.08 21.27
C SER A 127 4.75 3.21 22.04
N ARG A 128 5.07 2.93 23.30
CA ARG A 128 4.21 2.12 24.16
C ARG A 128 2.89 2.83 24.43
N VAL A 129 1.79 2.13 24.18
CA VAL A 129 0.42 2.59 24.43
C VAL A 129 -0.25 1.63 25.38
N GLU A 130 -0.95 2.15 26.39
CA GLU A 130 -1.72 1.32 27.31
C GLU A 130 -2.89 0.66 26.55
N GLY A 131 -3.05 -0.64 26.76
CA GLY A 131 -4.13 -1.43 26.12
C GLY A 131 -3.84 -1.85 24.68
N VAL A 132 -2.65 -1.53 24.11
CA VAL A 132 -2.20 -2.03 22.82
C VAL A 132 -1.08 -3.04 23.00
N ASP A 133 -1.26 -4.25 22.47
CA ASP A 133 -0.23 -5.28 22.42
C ASP A 133 0.39 -5.35 21.00
N ASN A 134 1.62 -4.89 20.87
CA ASN A 134 2.41 -4.94 19.65
C ASN A 134 3.02 -6.31 19.36
N GLY A 135 2.54 -7.40 20.00
CA GLY A 135 3.01 -8.76 19.70
C GLY A 135 2.74 -9.12 18.23
N TYR A 136 3.78 -9.56 17.51
CA TYR A 136 3.66 -9.84 16.07
C TYR A 136 2.57 -10.89 15.75
N PHE A 137 2.29 -11.82 16.63
CA PHE A 137 1.27 -12.87 16.45
C PHE A 137 -0.04 -12.55 17.17
N ASN A 138 -0.22 -11.32 17.67
CA ASN A 138 -1.48 -10.91 18.27
C ASN A 138 -2.46 -10.42 17.21
N TYR A 139 -3.42 -11.27 16.86
CA TYR A 139 -4.55 -10.96 15.97
C TYR A 139 -5.83 -10.62 16.74
N GLY A 140 -5.71 -10.31 18.02
CA GLY A 140 -6.82 -9.86 18.87
C GLY A 140 -7.26 -8.43 18.62
N ASN A 141 -8.27 -8.01 19.34
CA ASN A 141 -8.83 -6.65 19.26
C ASN A 141 -7.94 -5.56 19.91
N ASP A 142 -6.90 -5.96 20.61
CA ASP A 142 -5.85 -5.12 21.20
C ASP A 142 -4.52 -5.20 20.40
N GLY A 143 -4.50 -6.05 19.35
CA GLY A 143 -3.33 -6.28 18.52
C GLY A 143 -3.15 -5.24 17.43
N SER A 144 -1.97 -5.24 16.83
CA SER A 144 -1.59 -4.36 15.71
C SER A 144 -1.44 -5.17 14.41
N LYS A 145 -2.34 -6.13 14.19
CA LYS A 145 -2.32 -7.02 13.02
C LYS A 145 -3.69 -7.19 12.40
N THR A 146 -3.68 -7.31 11.07
CA THR A 146 -4.89 -7.60 10.30
C THR A 146 -4.53 -8.42 9.07
N VAL A 147 -5.33 -9.43 8.75
CA VAL A 147 -5.19 -10.24 7.53
C VAL A 147 -6.27 -9.85 6.54
N ASP A 148 -5.86 -9.50 5.34
CA ASP A 148 -6.73 -9.09 4.23
C ASP A 148 -6.69 -10.14 3.12
N ALA A 149 -7.84 -10.68 2.76
CA ALA A 149 -8.02 -11.56 1.62
C ALA A 149 -8.66 -10.79 0.47
N THR A 150 -7.95 -10.71 -0.65
CA THR A 150 -8.31 -9.86 -1.78
C THR A 150 -8.48 -10.68 -3.06
N LEU A 151 -9.52 -10.39 -3.82
CA LEU A 151 -9.65 -10.73 -5.22
C LEU A 151 -9.37 -9.47 -6.05
N TYR A 152 -8.35 -9.54 -6.88
CA TYR A 152 -7.96 -8.47 -7.79
C TYR A 152 -8.23 -8.89 -9.22
N PHE A 153 -9.02 -8.09 -9.92
CA PHE A 153 -9.36 -8.26 -11.32
C PHE A 153 -8.60 -7.21 -12.12
N ASP A 154 -7.83 -7.65 -13.10
CA ASP A 154 -7.06 -6.76 -13.98
C ASP A 154 -7.44 -7.02 -15.44
N PHE A 155 -8.05 -6.02 -16.05
CA PHE A 155 -8.40 -5.99 -17.46
C PHE A 155 -7.62 -4.88 -18.20
N SER A 156 -6.49 -4.42 -17.65
CA SER A 156 -5.67 -3.36 -18.23
C SER A 156 -4.93 -3.82 -19.49
N GLU A 157 -4.53 -5.07 -19.55
CA GLU A 157 -3.83 -5.64 -20.70
C GLU A 157 -4.70 -6.62 -21.50
N GLY A 158 -4.60 -6.54 -22.81
CA GLY A 158 -5.28 -7.46 -23.72
C GLY A 158 -6.80 -7.26 -23.85
N TYR A 159 -7.37 -6.30 -23.15
CA TYR A 159 -8.80 -5.99 -23.16
C TYR A 159 -9.10 -4.62 -23.75
N LYS A 160 -10.28 -4.46 -24.33
CA LYS A 160 -10.72 -3.21 -24.96
C LYS A 160 -10.83 -2.04 -23.95
N TYR A 161 -11.14 -2.35 -22.71
CA TYR A 161 -11.36 -1.37 -21.66
C TYR A 161 -10.39 -1.66 -20.50
N PRO A 162 -9.35 -0.85 -20.32
CA PRO A 162 -8.33 -1.05 -19.32
C PRO A 162 -8.83 -0.62 -17.93
N PHE A 163 -9.63 -1.47 -17.29
CA PHE A 163 -10.06 -1.26 -15.92
C PHE A 163 -9.54 -2.36 -14.99
N ASN A 164 -9.50 -2.07 -13.72
CA ASN A 164 -9.24 -3.04 -12.66
C ASN A 164 -10.29 -2.91 -11.56
N ALA A 165 -10.46 -3.98 -10.80
CA ALA A 165 -11.36 -3.99 -9.66
C ALA A 165 -10.76 -4.80 -8.51
N THR A 166 -11.02 -4.36 -7.29
CA THR A 166 -10.57 -5.01 -6.06
C THR A 166 -11.78 -5.30 -5.19
N ILE A 167 -11.85 -6.51 -4.65
CA ILE A 167 -12.73 -6.87 -3.54
C ILE A 167 -11.83 -7.44 -2.45
N SER A 168 -11.79 -6.77 -1.32
CA SER A 168 -10.89 -7.07 -0.21
C SER A 168 -11.71 -7.22 1.07
N THR A 169 -11.40 -8.24 1.87
CA THR A 169 -12.08 -8.48 3.16
C THR A 169 -11.07 -8.76 4.24
N LEU A 170 -11.18 -8.04 5.35
CA LEU A 170 -10.37 -8.27 6.54
C LEU A 170 -10.88 -9.55 7.24
N VAL A 171 -10.16 -10.66 7.06
CA VAL A 171 -10.61 -11.99 7.47
C VAL A 171 -10.16 -12.40 8.86
N ALA A 172 -9.15 -11.73 9.42
CA ALA A 172 -8.64 -11.93 10.76
C ALA A 172 -7.93 -10.68 11.26
N GLY A 173 -7.65 -10.64 12.57
CA GLY A 173 -6.92 -9.54 13.20
C GLY A 173 -7.82 -8.43 13.70
N ASN A 174 -7.27 -7.25 13.93
CA ASN A 174 -7.94 -6.14 14.60
C ASN A 174 -8.95 -5.42 13.70
N ASP A 175 -10.01 -6.13 13.34
CA ASP A 175 -11.20 -5.63 12.64
C ASP A 175 -12.44 -6.13 13.36
N PHE A 176 -12.79 -5.48 14.48
CA PHE A 176 -13.87 -5.90 15.35
C PHE A 176 -15.02 -4.90 15.37
N ARG A 177 -16.22 -5.42 15.54
CA ARG A 177 -17.41 -4.66 15.90
C ARG A 177 -17.83 -5.02 17.32
N TYR A 178 -18.39 -4.06 18.02
CA TYR A 178 -18.83 -4.18 19.40
C TYR A 178 -20.35 -4.04 19.50
N ASP A 179 -20.93 -4.53 20.59
CA ASP A 179 -22.32 -4.24 20.92
C ASP A 179 -22.49 -2.76 21.36
N ARG A 180 -23.73 -2.36 21.64
CA ARG A 180 -24.05 -0.99 22.06
C ARG A 180 -23.37 -0.54 23.34
N ASN A 181 -22.89 -1.46 24.15
CA ASN A 181 -22.19 -1.19 25.40
C ASN A 181 -20.67 -1.23 25.26
N GLY A 182 -20.16 -1.36 24.04
CA GLY A 182 -18.74 -1.52 23.78
C GLY A 182 -18.16 -2.87 24.21
N ALA A 183 -19.03 -3.88 24.42
CA ALA A 183 -18.65 -5.22 24.82
C ALA A 183 -18.83 -6.23 23.68
N ASN A 184 -18.45 -7.49 23.94
CA ASN A 184 -18.63 -8.62 23.03
C ASN A 184 -18.04 -8.40 21.62
N PRO A 185 -16.72 -8.21 21.49
CA PRO A 185 -16.08 -8.04 20.19
C PRO A 185 -16.34 -9.23 19.27
N LYS A 186 -16.67 -8.93 18.01
CA LYS A 186 -16.85 -9.91 16.95
C LYS A 186 -16.14 -9.44 15.72
N GLN A 187 -15.44 -10.33 15.04
CA GLN A 187 -14.82 -10.03 13.74
C GLN A 187 -15.87 -9.38 12.82
N ASN A 188 -15.54 -8.23 12.25
CA ASN A 188 -16.47 -7.47 11.43
C ASN A 188 -16.47 -7.94 9.97
N PHE A 189 -15.38 -8.55 9.51
CA PHE A 189 -15.19 -8.90 8.10
C PHE A 189 -15.37 -7.68 7.19
N THR A 190 -14.73 -6.58 7.57
CA THR A 190 -14.83 -5.34 6.80
C THR A 190 -14.41 -5.57 5.37
N THR A 191 -15.33 -5.28 4.45
CA THR A 191 -15.15 -5.51 3.02
C THR A 191 -15.05 -4.18 2.28
N TYR A 192 -13.98 -4.04 1.53
CA TYR A 192 -13.69 -2.91 0.66
C TYR A 192 -13.86 -3.32 -0.81
N PHE A 193 -14.42 -2.42 -1.60
CA PHE A 193 -14.50 -2.54 -3.05
C PHE A 193 -13.84 -1.33 -3.69
N GLU A 194 -13.09 -1.55 -4.76
CA GLU A 194 -12.49 -0.48 -5.55
C GLU A 194 -12.61 -0.80 -7.04
N LEU A 195 -12.84 0.23 -7.84
CA LEU A 195 -12.80 0.20 -9.29
C LEU A 195 -11.83 1.28 -9.77
N GLY A 196 -10.88 0.88 -10.60
CA GLY A 196 -9.90 1.75 -11.24
C GLY A 196 -9.98 1.67 -12.76
N TYR A 197 -9.48 2.71 -13.42
CA TYR A 197 -9.33 2.76 -14.86
C TYR A 197 -7.98 3.37 -15.21
N THR A 198 -7.35 2.91 -16.29
CA THR A 198 -6.07 3.44 -16.76
C THR A 198 -6.23 4.12 -18.11
N LEU A 199 -5.79 5.34 -18.21
CA LEU A 199 -5.78 6.14 -19.44
C LEU A 199 -4.35 6.55 -19.75
N THR A 200 -3.83 6.19 -20.92
CA THR A 200 -2.54 6.73 -21.40
C THR A 200 -2.80 7.98 -22.26
N LEU A 201 -2.27 9.10 -21.81
CA LEU A 201 -2.39 10.37 -22.52
C LEU A 201 -1.10 10.70 -23.26
N PHE A 202 -1.22 11.46 -24.34
CA PHE A 202 -0.11 12.00 -25.11
C PHE A 202 0.84 10.95 -25.70
N GLU A 203 0.35 9.78 -26.08
CA GLU A 203 1.16 8.69 -26.68
C GLU A 203 2.00 9.16 -27.88
N ASN A 204 1.46 10.06 -28.70
CA ASN A 204 2.11 10.60 -29.90
C ASN A 204 2.77 11.96 -29.68
N SER A 205 3.00 12.38 -28.45
CA SER A 205 3.65 13.66 -28.17
C SER A 205 5.09 13.71 -28.68
N THR A 206 5.45 14.78 -29.36
CA THR A 206 6.84 15.05 -29.77
C THR A 206 7.70 15.48 -28.59
N LEU A 207 7.09 15.98 -27.52
CA LEU A 207 7.77 16.33 -26.28
C LEU A 207 7.85 15.09 -25.36
N LYS A 208 9.01 14.45 -25.32
CA LYS A 208 9.24 13.21 -24.55
C LYS A 208 8.86 13.33 -23.08
N SER A 209 9.01 14.52 -22.47
CA SER A 209 8.62 14.78 -21.07
C SER A 209 7.11 14.67 -20.80
N PHE A 210 6.29 14.81 -21.85
CA PHE A 210 4.82 14.68 -21.75
C PHE A 210 4.29 13.40 -22.41
N GLN A 211 5.14 12.62 -23.08
CA GLN A 211 4.71 11.40 -23.75
C GLN A 211 4.37 10.31 -22.73
N ASN A 212 3.29 9.56 -22.98
CA ASN A 212 2.84 8.43 -22.15
C ASN A 212 2.66 8.82 -20.67
N ILE A 213 1.78 9.78 -20.39
CA ILE A 213 1.33 10.07 -19.04
C ILE A 213 0.14 9.15 -18.76
N GLU A 214 0.26 8.30 -17.75
CA GLU A 214 -0.84 7.48 -17.27
C GLU A 214 -1.71 8.26 -16.31
N VAL A 215 -3.02 8.20 -16.50
CA VAL A 215 -4.01 8.81 -15.61
C VAL A 215 -4.93 7.72 -15.08
N ASN A 216 -5.02 7.63 -13.75
CA ASN A 216 -5.69 6.55 -13.05
C ASN A 216 -6.80 7.11 -12.14
N PRO A 217 -8.04 7.31 -12.63
CA PRO A 217 -9.18 7.54 -11.76
C PRO A 217 -9.53 6.27 -10.98
N VAL A 218 -9.91 6.46 -9.72
CA VAL A 218 -10.29 5.38 -8.81
C VAL A 218 -11.51 5.76 -7.99
N VAL A 219 -12.36 4.77 -7.71
CA VAL A 219 -13.47 4.89 -6.78
C VAL A 219 -13.51 3.68 -5.87
N GLY A 220 -13.45 3.92 -4.56
CA GLY A 220 -13.46 2.87 -3.54
C GLY A 220 -14.47 3.13 -2.43
N ALA A 221 -15.06 2.05 -1.94
CA ALA A 221 -16.08 2.10 -0.90
C ALA A 221 -15.94 0.93 0.07
N VAL A 222 -16.30 1.20 1.32
CA VAL A 222 -16.52 0.17 2.35
C VAL A 222 -17.97 -0.27 2.30
N LEU A 223 -18.20 -1.59 2.22
CA LEU A 223 -19.52 -2.17 1.97
C LEU A 223 -20.28 -2.55 3.24
N ASN A 224 -19.57 -2.75 4.37
CA ASN A 224 -20.20 -3.15 5.63
C ASN A 224 -20.66 -1.96 6.46
N ASN A 225 -21.60 -2.26 7.36
CA ASN A 225 -21.90 -1.42 8.49
C ASN A 225 -20.82 -1.53 9.58
N LYS A 226 -20.65 -0.45 10.36
CA LYS A 226 -19.75 -0.41 11.52
C LYS A 226 -18.29 -0.77 11.19
N ALA A 227 -17.83 -0.39 10.01
CA ALA A 227 -16.49 -0.62 9.54
C ALA A 227 -15.52 0.41 10.17
N GLU A 228 -15.28 0.32 11.47
CA GLU A 228 -14.41 1.26 12.20
C GLU A 228 -13.02 1.34 11.62
N TYR A 229 -12.52 0.25 11.06
CA TYR A 229 -11.22 0.20 10.40
C TYR A 229 -11.03 1.27 9.30
N TYR A 230 -12.10 1.57 8.55
CA TYR A 230 -12.07 2.58 7.48
C TYR A 230 -12.77 3.88 7.85
N THR A 231 -13.75 3.85 8.70
CA THR A 231 -14.66 4.97 8.93
C THR A 231 -14.57 5.54 10.34
N TYR A 232 -13.82 4.88 11.21
CA TYR A 232 -13.52 5.30 12.58
C TYR A 232 -14.76 5.73 13.37
N ALA A 233 -15.67 4.89 13.58
CA ALA A 233 -16.81 4.90 14.50
C ALA A 233 -18.07 4.31 13.86
N ASP A 234 -19.15 4.28 14.61
CA ASP A 234 -20.49 3.80 14.24
C ASP A 234 -20.96 4.33 12.88
N TYR A 235 -20.57 3.65 11.82
CA TYR A 235 -20.99 3.95 10.47
C TYR A 235 -21.94 2.85 9.99
N ASP A 236 -23.22 3.20 9.84
CA ASP A 236 -24.29 2.25 9.53
C ASP A 236 -24.65 2.18 8.05
N LYS A 237 -23.71 2.46 7.14
CA LYS A 237 -23.98 2.46 5.70
C LYS A 237 -22.70 2.27 4.88
N ILE A 238 -22.86 1.94 3.61
CA ILE A 238 -21.80 1.98 2.61
C ILE A 238 -21.17 3.38 2.59
N SER A 239 -19.84 3.43 2.65
CA SER A 239 -19.08 4.67 2.70
C SER A 239 -18.07 4.75 1.57
N TRP A 240 -18.16 5.82 0.81
CA TRP A 240 -17.15 6.17 -0.20
C TRP A 240 -15.91 6.71 0.50
N VAL A 241 -14.84 5.95 0.51
CA VAL A 241 -13.63 6.31 1.27
C VAL A 241 -12.46 6.69 0.36
N ASN A 242 -12.50 6.33 -0.92
CA ASN A 242 -11.43 6.58 -1.85
C ASN A 242 -11.98 7.03 -3.21
N LEU A 243 -12.07 8.34 -3.42
CA LEU A 243 -12.43 8.95 -4.69
C LEU A 243 -11.19 9.68 -5.19
N GLY A 244 -10.46 9.07 -6.12
CA GLY A 244 -9.14 9.52 -6.49
C GLY A 244 -8.90 9.69 -7.97
N ILE A 245 -7.86 10.45 -8.30
CA ILE A 245 -7.28 10.52 -9.63
C ILE A 245 -5.77 10.70 -9.48
N GLY A 246 -5.01 9.83 -10.12
CA GLY A 246 -3.55 9.90 -10.19
C GLY A 246 -3.07 10.23 -11.59
N ALA A 247 -1.90 10.86 -11.69
CA ALA A 247 -1.15 11.00 -12.93
C ALA A 247 0.28 10.53 -12.70
N THR A 248 0.77 9.63 -13.54
CA THR A 248 2.13 9.05 -13.43
C THR A 248 2.89 9.26 -14.71
N LYS A 249 4.13 9.68 -14.59
CA LYS A 249 5.10 9.73 -15.67
C LYS A 249 6.29 8.87 -15.31
N GLU A 250 6.57 7.87 -16.14
CA GLU A 250 7.76 7.06 -15.99
C GLU A 250 8.97 7.74 -16.62
N PHE A 251 10.08 7.72 -15.92
CA PHE A 251 11.41 8.05 -16.37
C PHE A 251 12.30 6.81 -16.24
N SER A 252 13.42 6.79 -16.95
CA SER A 252 14.42 5.74 -16.81
C SER A 252 15.75 6.36 -16.40
N LEU A 253 16.38 5.77 -15.38
CA LEU A 253 17.74 6.13 -14.96
C LEU A 253 18.81 5.33 -15.71
N GLY A 254 18.42 4.43 -16.62
CA GLY A 254 19.32 3.47 -17.27
C GLY A 254 19.54 2.22 -16.41
N ASN A 255 20.30 1.26 -16.95
CA ASN A 255 20.62 -0.02 -16.26
C ASN A 255 19.40 -0.78 -15.71
N GLY A 256 18.25 -0.68 -16.39
CA GLY A 256 17.02 -1.35 -15.99
C GLY A 256 16.30 -0.73 -14.79
N ILE A 257 16.70 0.45 -14.31
CA ILE A 257 16.04 1.16 -13.23
C ILE A 257 14.99 2.09 -13.83
N ALA A 258 13.73 1.84 -13.50
CA ALA A 258 12.61 2.75 -13.76
C ALA A 258 12.45 3.75 -12.58
N MET A 259 12.03 4.98 -12.91
CA MET A 259 11.81 6.04 -11.94
C MET A 259 10.47 6.73 -12.24
N PRO A 260 9.34 6.10 -11.90
CA PRO A 260 8.03 6.74 -11.98
C PRO A 260 7.90 7.90 -11.00
N LEU A 261 7.35 9.01 -11.48
CA LEU A 261 6.91 10.13 -10.65
C LEU A 261 5.39 10.22 -10.77
N SER A 262 4.69 10.14 -9.65
CA SER A 262 3.24 10.25 -9.59
C SER A 262 2.78 11.42 -8.75
N LEU A 263 1.62 11.96 -9.13
CA LEU A 263 0.86 12.92 -8.34
C LEU A 263 -0.59 12.43 -8.28
N THR A 264 -1.09 12.18 -7.08
CA THR A 264 -2.43 11.68 -6.85
C THR A 264 -3.23 12.65 -5.99
N TYR A 265 -4.48 12.89 -6.37
CA TYR A 265 -5.47 13.52 -5.52
C TYR A 265 -6.45 12.45 -5.04
N THR A 266 -6.81 12.48 -3.77
CA THR A 266 -7.80 11.58 -3.17
C THR A 266 -8.73 12.36 -2.24
N HIS A 267 -10.03 12.08 -2.37
CA HIS A 267 -11.08 12.55 -1.49
C HIS A 267 -11.65 11.38 -0.69
N ASN A 268 -11.66 11.49 0.65
CA ASN A 268 -12.35 10.56 1.53
C ASN A 268 -13.72 11.13 1.91
N GLY A 269 -14.80 10.40 1.58
CA GLY A 269 -16.17 10.82 1.83
C GLY A 269 -16.75 10.33 3.16
N ALA A 270 -16.00 9.56 3.95
CA ALA A 270 -16.45 9.03 5.24
C ALA A 270 -16.34 10.09 6.35
N THR A 271 -17.45 10.64 6.79
CA THR A 271 -17.52 11.80 7.69
C THR A 271 -16.69 11.66 8.96
N LYS A 272 -16.74 10.51 9.63
CA LYS A 272 -15.98 10.31 10.87
C LYS A 272 -14.47 10.16 10.63
N ASN A 273 -14.10 9.50 9.56
CA ASN A 273 -12.69 9.39 9.18
C ASN A 273 -12.12 10.78 8.88
N THR A 274 -12.87 11.63 8.16
CA THR A 274 -12.41 12.96 7.76
C THR A 274 -12.25 13.95 8.94
N GLU A 275 -12.93 13.72 10.05
CA GLU A 275 -12.73 14.49 11.29
C GLU A 275 -11.34 14.26 11.89
N ILE A 276 -10.76 13.07 11.68
CA ILE A 276 -9.50 12.64 12.30
C ILE A 276 -8.33 12.70 11.32
N PHE A 277 -8.46 12.07 10.17
CA PHE A 277 -7.36 11.87 9.22
C PHE A 277 -7.32 12.91 8.10
N GLY A 278 -8.35 13.73 7.97
CA GLY A 278 -8.51 14.65 6.86
C GLY A 278 -9.38 14.09 5.75
N LYS A 279 -9.64 14.90 4.75
CA LYS A 279 -10.63 14.65 3.70
C LYS A 279 -10.03 14.67 2.31
N ASP A 280 -9.17 15.61 2.04
CA ASP A 280 -8.62 15.89 0.72
C ASP A 280 -7.09 15.77 0.77
N PHE A 281 -6.52 14.91 -0.05
CA PHE A 281 -5.11 14.59 -0.03
C PHE A 281 -4.47 14.75 -1.40
N TRP A 282 -3.36 15.49 -1.45
CA TRP A 282 -2.43 15.46 -2.57
C TRP A 282 -1.21 14.68 -2.16
N VAL A 283 -0.85 13.68 -2.96
CA VAL A 283 0.29 12.80 -2.70
C VAL A 283 1.20 12.81 -3.92
N ALA A 284 2.45 13.18 -3.70
CA ALA A 284 3.52 13.03 -4.68
C ALA A 284 4.38 11.84 -4.27
N THR A 285 4.65 10.93 -5.20
CA THR A 285 5.51 9.75 -4.98
C THR A 285 6.56 9.67 -6.07
N LEU A 286 7.79 9.47 -5.66
CA LEU A 286 8.91 9.12 -6.52
C LEU A 286 9.30 7.68 -6.20
N SER A 287 9.23 6.82 -7.22
CA SER A 287 9.55 5.39 -7.11
C SER A 287 10.89 5.08 -7.79
N PHE A 288 11.57 4.06 -7.29
CA PHE A 288 12.76 3.46 -7.90
C PHE A 288 12.55 1.96 -7.97
N SER A 289 12.33 1.43 -9.16
CA SER A 289 12.04 0.01 -9.35
C SER A 289 13.05 -0.67 -10.29
N TYR A 290 13.38 -1.93 -9.93
CA TYR A 290 14.34 -2.76 -10.65
C TYR A 290 13.80 -4.16 -10.89
#